data_ddffda4d0e34609973f7d1a49776ab55
#
_entry.id   ddffda4d0e34609973f7d1a49776ab55
#
_cell.length_a   1.000
_cell.length_b   1.000
_cell.length_c   1.000
_cell.angle_alpha   90.00
_cell.angle_beta   90.00
_cell.angle_gamma   90.00
#
_symmetry.space_group_name_H-M   'P 1'
#
loop_
_entity.id
_entity.type
_entity.pdbx_description
1 polymer ?
#
loop_
_entity_poly.entity_id
_entity_poly.type
_entity_poly.pdbx_seq_one_letter_code
_entity_poly.pdbx_strand_id
1 'polypeptide(L)'
;MSGTRPRIGVLALQGDVREHLAALTGAGAQASAVRRPTELDRVDGLVIPGGESTTMSKLLGIFELFEPLRERLAEGMPAYGSCAGMILLASSILDTRPDARHLDALDITVRRNAFGRQVESFETDLDVEHITDDGPSMRAVFIRAPWVEKVGADVEVLARVPGGPAAERIVAVRQGNVLATSFHPEVTGDRRVHAHFVDMVRR
;
A
#
# COMPACT_ATOMS: atom_id res chain seq x y z
N MET A 1 9.07 -15.81 24.15
CA MET A 1 9.41 -14.39 24.24
C MET A 1 8.16 -13.61 23.88
N SER A 2 7.53 -12.92 24.85
CA SER A 2 6.35 -12.08 24.61
C SER A 2 6.84 -10.76 23.98
N GLY A 3 7.03 -10.76 22.68
CA GLY A 3 7.33 -9.53 21.94
C GLY A 3 6.11 -8.60 22.03
N THR A 4 6.35 -7.32 22.31
CA THR A 4 5.31 -6.30 22.30
C THR A 4 4.66 -6.29 20.90
N ARG A 5 3.32 -6.26 20.86
CA ARG A 5 2.59 -6.14 19.59
C ARG A 5 2.96 -4.81 18.92
N PRO A 6 3.37 -4.79 17.65
CA PRO A 6 3.69 -3.54 16.97
C PRO A 6 2.44 -2.66 16.86
N ARG A 7 2.61 -1.36 17.05
CA ARG A 7 1.55 -0.36 16.89
C ARG A 7 1.52 0.08 15.45
N ILE A 8 0.48 -0.31 14.72
CA ILE A 8 0.36 0.01 13.29
C ILE A 8 -0.84 0.91 13.08
N GLY A 9 -0.59 2.09 12.50
CA GLY A 9 -1.61 3.03 12.10
C GLY A 9 -2.24 2.66 10.76
N VAL A 10 -3.50 3.04 10.56
CA VAL A 10 -4.14 3.10 9.25
C VAL A 10 -4.50 4.55 8.99
N LEU A 11 -4.01 5.13 7.89
CA LEU A 11 -4.34 6.50 7.49
C LEU A 11 -5.85 6.60 7.25
N ALA A 12 -6.57 7.29 8.14
CA ALA A 12 -8.02 7.27 8.21
C ALA A 12 -8.65 8.58 7.71
N LEU A 13 -8.17 9.08 6.57
CA LEU A 13 -8.70 10.25 5.91
C LEU A 13 -9.78 9.89 4.87
N GLN A 14 -9.58 8.77 4.15
CA GLN A 14 -10.51 8.27 3.14
C GLN A 14 -10.11 6.82 2.79
N GLY A 15 -11.06 5.97 2.38
CA GLY A 15 -10.81 4.61 1.89
C GLY A 15 -11.18 3.50 2.87
N ASP A 16 -10.65 2.30 2.65
CA ASP A 16 -11.05 1.04 3.32
C ASP A 16 -10.37 0.85 4.70
N VAL A 17 -10.52 1.87 5.56
CA VAL A 17 -9.84 1.96 6.87
C VAL A 17 -10.22 0.81 7.80
N ARG A 18 -11.52 0.51 7.89
CA ARG A 18 -12.05 -0.50 8.80
C ARG A 18 -11.53 -1.90 8.46
N GLU A 19 -11.47 -2.22 7.19
CA GLU A 19 -11.02 -3.50 6.65
C GLU A 19 -9.53 -3.72 6.96
N HIS A 20 -8.70 -2.70 6.75
CA HIS A 20 -7.28 -2.74 7.12
C HIS A 20 -7.06 -2.86 8.64
N LEU A 21 -7.82 -2.13 9.47
CA LEU A 21 -7.76 -2.25 10.93
C LEU A 21 -8.08 -3.69 11.39
N ALA A 22 -9.12 -4.29 10.80
CA ALA A 22 -9.51 -5.66 11.13
C ALA A 22 -8.44 -6.67 10.70
N ALA A 23 -7.86 -6.51 9.50
CA ALA A 23 -6.82 -7.39 8.98
C ALA A 23 -5.53 -7.32 9.83
N LEU A 24 -5.07 -6.11 10.18
CA LEU A 24 -3.90 -5.88 11.03
C LEU A 24 -4.09 -6.45 12.44
N THR A 25 -5.27 -6.23 13.04
CA THR A 25 -5.61 -6.79 14.36
C THR A 25 -5.58 -8.31 14.31
N GLY A 26 -6.16 -8.90 13.26
CA GLY A 26 -6.14 -10.35 13.04
C GLY A 26 -4.75 -10.92 12.75
N ALA A 27 -3.81 -10.10 12.24
CA ALA A 27 -2.41 -10.43 12.04
C ALA A 27 -1.54 -10.21 13.31
N GLY A 28 -2.15 -9.79 14.43
CA GLY A 28 -1.46 -9.66 15.72
C GLY A 28 -0.84 -8.29 16.01
N ALA A 29 -1.19 -7.24 15.26
CA ALA A 29 -0.81 -5.88 15.57
C ALA A 29 -1.78 -5.19 16.54
N GLN A 30 -1.32 -4.12 17.17
CA GLN A 30 -2.16 -3.12 17.81
C GLN A 30 -2.49 -2.05 16.77
N ALA A 31 -3.64 -2.21 16.09
CA ALA A 31 -4.05 -1.34 15.00
C ALA A 31 -4.85 -0.13 15.50
N SER A 32 -4.59 1.06 14.93
CA SER A 32 -5.30 2.30 15.26
C SER A 32 -5.46 3.20 14.04
N ALA A 33 -6.52 4.02 14.03
CA ALA A 33 -6.73 5.01 12.99
C ALA A 33 -5.81 6.23 13.20
N VAL A 34 -5.24 6.76 12.12
CA VAL A 34 -4.39 7.95 12.11
C VAL A 34 -5.03 9.04 11.24
N ARG A 35 -5.36 10.18 11.87
CA ARG A 35 -5.96 11.36 11.23
C ARG A 35 -5.22 12.66 11.54
N ARG A 36 -4.28 12.61 12.49
CA ARG A 36 -3.55 13.79 12.99
C ARG A 36 -2.07 13.45 13.21
N PRO A 37 -1.17 14.43 13.14
CA PRO A 37 0.26 14.22 13.42
C PRO A 37 0.52 13.54 14.76
N THR A 38 -0.17 13.96 15.84
CA THR A 38 0.00 13.36 17.18
C THR A 38 -0.40 11.88 17.27
N GLU A 39 -1.22 11.39 16.35
CA GLU A 39 -1.56 9.96 16.24
C GLU A 39 -0.49 9.22 15.41
N LEU A 40 0.07 9.88 14.39
CA LEU A 40 1.20 9.36 13.62
C LEU A 40 2.45 9.14 14.49
N ASP A 41 2.71 10.01 15.45
CA ASP A 41 3.85 9.91 16.36
C ASP A 41 3.80 8.67 17.27
N ARG A 42 2.63 8.05 17.42
CA ARG A 42 2.40 6.92 18.34
C ARG A 42 2.48 5.56 17.69
N VAL A 43 2.71 5.50 16.38
CA VAL A 43 2.73 4.24 15.63
C VAL A 43 4.14 3.88 15.17
N ASP A 44 4.40 2.59 15.07
CA ASP A 44 5.68 2.02 14.65
C ASP A 44 5.71 1.78 13.13
N GLY A 45 4.55 1.78 12.46
CA GLY A 45 4.38 1.66 11.02
C GLY A 45 2.99 2.13 10.58
N LEU A 46 2.81 2.39 9.29
CA LEU A 46 1.57 2.94 8.74
C LEU A 46 1.08 2.18 7.51
N VAL A 47 -0.24 1.90 7.47
CA VAL A 47 -0.93 1.48 6.25
C VAL A 47 -1.63 2.69 5.62
N ILE A 48 -1.42 2.88 4.31
CA ILE A 48 -2.12 3.86 3.48
C ILE A 48 -3.13 3.09 2.63
N PRO A 49 -4.44 3.20 2.92
CA PRO A 49 -5.46 2.37 2.28
C PRO A 49 -5.70 2.74 0.82
N GLY A 50 -6.45 1.88 0.13
CA GLY A 50 -7.08 2.20 -1.13
C GLY A 50 -8.10 3.33 -1.00
N GLY A 51 -8.41 3.97 -2.12
CA GLY A 51 -9.34 5.10 -2.17
C GLY A 51 -9.12 5.95 -3.41
N GLU A 52 -9.43 7.25 -3.34
CA GLU A 52 -9.15 8.21 -4.42
C GLU A 52 -7.89 9.05 -4.08
N SER A 53 -6.79 8.79 -4.80
CA SER A 53 -5.46 9.33 -4.46
C SER A 53 -5.38 10.86 -4.47
N THR A 54 -6.13 11.54 -5.35
CA THR A 54 -6.16 13.02 -5.40
C THR A 54 -6.86 13.60 -4.17
N THR A 55 -7.97 13.00 -3.75
CA THR A 55 -8.68 13.38 -2.53
C THR A 55 -7.80 13.13 -1.30
N MET A 56 -7.16 11.97 -1.22
CA MET A 56 -6.27 11.63 -0.11
C MET A 56 -5.08 12.61 -0.02
N SER A 57 -4.47 12.96 -1.15
CA SER A 57 -3.40 13.95 -1.21
C SER A 57 -3.82 15.32 -0.69
N LYS A 58 -5.03 15.79 -1.06
CA LYS A 58 -5.60 17.04 -0.54
C LYS A 58 -5.89 16.98 0.95
N LEU A 59 -6.48 15.87 1.42
CA LEU A 59 -6.77 15.68 2.83
C LEU A 59 -5.51 15.61 3.68
N LEU A 60 -4.43 14.97 3.21
CA LEU A 60 -3.14 15.01 3.87
C LEU A 60 -2.64 16.45 4.11
N GLY A 61 -2.84 17.34 3.13
CA GLY A 61 -2.51 18.77 3.30
C GLY A 61 -3.43 19.47 4.29
N ILE A 62 -4.76 19.27 4.20
CA ILE A 62 -5.76 19.91 5.07
C ILE A 62 -5.57 19.49 6.54
N PHE A 63 -5.24 18.22 6.80
CA PHE A 63 -5.02 17.69 8.15
C PHE A 63 -3.56 17.84 8.64
N GLU A 64 -2.73 18.57 7.89
CA GLU A 64 -1.30 18.83 8.22
C GLU A 64 -0.47 17.55 8.40
N LEU A 65 -0.87 16.46 7.73
CA LEU A 65 -0.20 15.15 7.82
C LEU A 65 0.85 14.94 6.74
N PHE A 66 0.84 15.74 5.67
CA PHE A 66 1.68 15.47 4.50
C PHE A 66 3.18 15.51 4.83
N GLU A 67 3.65 16.62 5.40
CA GLU A 67 5.07 16.77 5.73
C GLU A 67 5.51 15.83 6.88
N PRO A 68 4.76 15.72 8.01
CA PRO A 68 5.12 14.76 9.06
C PRO A 68 5.20 13.31 8.55
N LEU A 69 4.29 12.90 7.65
CA LEU A 69 4.32 11.56 7.09
C LEU A 69 5.54 11.37 6.17
N ARG A 70 5.85 12.34 5.32
CA ARG A 70 7.02 12.31 4.46
C ARG A 70 8.33 12.22 5.25
N GLU A 71 8.45 12.99 6.32
CA GLU A 71 9.60 12.96 7.22
C GLU A 71 9.75 11.60 7.89
N ARG A 72 8.68 11.04 8.47
CA ARG A 72 8.69 9.72 9.10
C ARG A 72 9.07 8.59 8.13
N LEU A 73 8.61 8.68 6.87
CA LEU A 73 8.99 7.72 5.81
C LEU A 73 10.48 7.85 5.46
N ALA A 74 11.00 9.07 5.34
CA ALA A 74 12.41 9.32 5.09
C ALA A 74 13.32 8.85 6.23
N GLU A 75 12.84 8.88 7.47
CA GLU A 75 13.49 8.32 8.66
C GLU A 75 13.41 6.79 8.74
N GLY A 76 12.75 6.15 7.79
CA GLY A 76 12.67 4.69 7.69
C GLY A 76 11.47 4.05 8.38
N MET A 77 10.41 4.82 8.71
CA MET A 77 9.18 4.23 9.22
C MET A 77 8.60 3.23 8.22
N PRO A 78 8.32 1.97 8.62
CA PRO A 78 7.68 1.01 7.75
C PRO A 78 6.31 1.49 7.26
N ALA A 79 6.05 1.31 5.95
CA ALA A 79 4.77 1.66 5.36
C ALA A 79 4.27 0.61 4.38
N TYR A 80 2.94 0.46 4.32
CA TYR A 80 2.28 -0.35 3.31
C TYR A 80 1.20 0.47 2.61
N GLY A 81 1.22 0.53 1.27
CA GLY A 81 0.21 1.19 0.46
C GLY A 81 -0.56 0.22 -0.43
N SER A 82 -1.90 0.17 -0.32
CA SER A 82 -2.76 -0.57 -1.24
C SER A 82 -3.42 0.38 -2.24
N CYS A 83 -3.44 0.02 -3.53
CA CYS A 83 -4.10 0.77 -4.60
C CYS A 83 -3.74 2.26 -4.62
N ALA A 84 -4.60 3.16 -4.13
CA ALA A 84 -4.29 4.60 -3.99
C ALA A 84 -3.09 4.85 -3.07
N GLY A 85 -2.86 4.00 -2.08
CA GLY A 85 -1.69 4.06 -1.20
C GLY A 85 -0.39 3.83 -1.97
N MET A 86 -0.34 2.90 -2.94
CA MET A 86 0.80 2.73 -3.84
C MET A 86 1.06 4.01 -4.64
N ILE A 87 0.02 4.67 -5.15
CA ILE A 87 0.14 5.93 -5.91
C ILE A 87 0.76 7.03 -5.04
N LEU A 88 0.31 7.15 -3.78
CA LEU A 88 0.83 8.16 -2.86
C LEU A 88 2.29 7.92 -2.45
N LEU A 89 2.72 6.66 -2.34
CA LEU A 89 4.10 6.30 -1.97
C LEU A 89 5.10 6.45 -3.12
N ALA A 90 4.64 6.45 -4.38
CA ALA A 90 5.50 6.50 -5.57
C ALA A 90 6.34 7.78 -5.65
N SER A 91 7.50 7.69 -6.31
CA SER A 91 8.35 8.84 -6.67
C SER A 91 7.86 9.57 -7.92
N SER A 92 7.08 8.89 -8.77
CA SER A 92 6.53 9.48 -10.00
C SER A 92 5.17 8.89 -10.35
N ILE A 93 4.26 9.74 -10.84
CA ILE A 93 2.90 9.35 -11.22
C ILE A 93 2.63 9.82 -12.64
N LEU A 94 2.28 8.89 -13.53
CA LEU A 94 1.87 9.20 -14.90
C LEU A 94 0.37 9.53 -14.95
N ASP A 95 -0.02 10.35 -15.94
CA ASP A 95 -1.41 10.72 -16.19
C ASP A 95 -2.09 11.36 -14.97
N THR A 96 -1.33 12.18 -14.24
CA THR A 96 -1.81 12.90 -13.06
C THR A 96 -1.88 14.41 -13.30
N ARG A 97 -2.59 15.12 -12.42
CA ARG A 97 -2.67 16.58 -12.45
C ARG A 97 -1.36 17.18 -11.94
N PRO A 98 -0.97 18.39 -12.41
CA PRO A 98 0.27 19.04 -11.96
C PRO A 98 0.32 19.36 -10.46
N ASP A 99 -0.85 19.49 -9.82
CA ASP A 99 -1.01 19.77 -8.39
C ASP A 99 -1.07 18.51 -7.50
N ALA A 100 -0.95 17.33 -8.09
CA ALA A 100 -0.94 16.09 -7.33
C ALA A 100 0.37 15.94 -6.54
N ARG A 101 0.25 15.75 -5.23
CA ARG A 101 1.38 15.52 -4.33
C ARG A 101 1.50 14.04 -4.03
N HIS A 102 2.72 13.57 -3.89
CA HIS A 102 3.08 12.21 -3.49
C HIS A 102 4.21 12.22 -2.45
N LEU A 103 4.41 11.12 -1.77
CA LEU A 103 5.28 11.04 -0.58
C LEU A 103 6.74 10.70 -0.93
N ASP A 104 7.00 10.26 -2.16
CA ASP A 104 8.34 9.95 -2.68
C ASP A 104 9.11 8.93 -1.81
N ALA A 105 8.41 7.89 -1.38
CA ALA A 105 8.94 6.87 -0.48
C ALA A 105 9.31 5.55 -1.18
N LEU A 106 8.87 5.38 -2.45
CA LEU A 106 9.20 4.23 -3.32
C LEU A 106 9.73 4.74 -4.66
N ASP A 107 10.89 4.28 -5.08
CA ASP A 107 11.47 4.62 -6.39
C ASP A 107 10.76 3.85 -7.51
N ILE A 108 9.50 4.20 -7.74
CA ILE A 108 8.64 3.63 -8.78
C ILE A 108 7.92 4.72 -9.56
N THR A 109 7.68 4.45 -10.84
CA THR A 109 6.76 5.24 -11.66
C THR A 109 5.44 4.47 -11.80
N VAL A 110 4.34 5.07 -11.37
CA VAL A 110 3.02 4.46 -11.35
C VAL A 110 2.11 5.08 -12.40
N ARG A 111 1.38 4.25 -13.13
CA ARG A 111 0.27 4.68 -14.01
C ARG A 111 -1.05 4.51 -13.27
N ARG A 112 -1.84 5.59 -13.20
CA ARG A 112 -3.19 5.57 -12.58
C ARG A 112 -4.22 5.00 -13.55
N ASN A 113 -5.30 4.39 -12.99
CA ASN A 113 -6.41 3.83 -13.77
C ASN A 113 -5.94 3.00 -14.98
N ALA A 114 -4.93 2.19 -14.75
CA ALA A 114 -4.07 1.68 -15.80
C ALA A 114 -4.71 0.56 -16.62
N PHE A 115 -5.75 -0.11 -16.09
CA PHE A 115 -6.42 -1.22 -16.76
C PHE A 115 -7.50 -0.80 -17.76
N GLY A 116 -7.73 0.52 -17.94
CA GLY A 116 -8.62 1.08 -18.97
C GLY A 116 -10.10 0.94 -18.67
N ARG A 117 -10.95 1.59 -19.51
CA ARG A 117 -12.42 1.61 -19.32
C ARG A 117 -13.11 0.27 -19.52
N GLN A 118 -12.48 -0.68 -20.24
CA GLN A 118 -13.09 -2.01 -20.52
C GLN A 118 -12.82 -3.03 -19.42
N VAL A 119 -11.82 -2.81 -18.56
CA VAL A 119 -11.47 -3.69 -17.42
C VAL A 119 -11.31 -2.83 -16.18
N GLU A 120 -12.40 -2.20 -15.73
CA GLU A 120 -12.35 -1.33 -14.54
C GLU A 120 -12.06 -2.10 -13.25
N SER A 121 -12.44 -3.39 -13.20
CA SER A 121 -12.23 -4.26 -12.06
C SER A 121 -12.15 -5.71 -12.52
N PHE A 122 -11.22 -6.46 -11.97
CA PHE A 122 -11.07 -7.90 -12.22
C PHE A 122 -10.43 -8.58 -11.00
N GLU A 123 -10.52 -9.91 -11.01
CA GLU A 123 -9.89 -10.74 -10.01
C GLU A 123 -9.00 -11.78 -10.69
N THR A 124 -7.88 -12.07 -10.08
CA THR A 124 -6.99 -13.15 -10.52
C THR A 124 -6.28 -13.76 -9.31
N ASP A 125 -5.80 -14.98 -9.47
CA ASP A 125 -4.93 -15.59 -8.48
C ASP A 125 -3.49 -15.14 -8.76
N LEU A 126 -2.79 -14.70 -7.72
CA LEU A 126 -1.41 -14.20 -7.78
C LEU A 126 -0.49 -15.01 -6.87
N ASP A 127 0.69 -15.31 -7.39
CA ASP A 127 1.84 -15.64 -6.56
C ASP A 127 2.55 -14.32 -6.22
N VAL A 128 2.74 -14.09 -4.93
CA VAL A 128 3.40 -12.90 -4.40
C VAL A 128 4.61 -13.36 -3.61
N GLU A 129 5.80 -13.04 -4.09
CA GLU A 129 7.08 -13.44 -3.51
C GLU A 129 7.15 -13.05 -2.03
N HIS A 130 7.70 -13.91 -1.20
CA HIS A 130 7.78 -13.81 0.26
C HIS A 130 6.43 -13.85 1.01
N ILE A 131 5.30 -13.88 0.31
CA ILE A 131 3.97 -13.87 0.92
C ILE A 131 3.21 -15.17 0.64
N THR A 132 3.37 -15.74 -0.55
CA THR A 132 2.70 -16.99 -0.96
C THR A 132 3.64 -18.18 -1.09
N ASP A 133 4.94 -18.03 -0.83
CA ASP A 133 5.99 -19.04 -1.07
C ASP A 133 5.66 -20.42 -0.45
N ASP A 134 5.06 -20.42 0.74
CA ASP A 134 4.70 -21.63 1.49
C ASP A 134 3.22 -22.03 1.35
N GLY A 135 2.48 -21.50 0.36
CA GLY A 135 1.05 -21.72 0.27
C GLY A 135 0.46 -21.53 -1.13
N PRO A 136 -0.87 -21.64 -1.24
CA PRO A 136 -1.53 -21.39 -2.52
C PRO A 136 -1.45 -19.91 -2.91
N SER A 137 -1.56 -19.65 -4.22
CA SER A 137 -1.76 -18.30 -4.77
C SER A 137 -2.85 -17.56 -4.00
N MET A 138 -2.75 -16.25 -3.93
CA MET A 138 -3.77 -15.43 -3.26
C MET A 138 -4.74 -14.83 -4.26
N ARG A 139 -6.01 -14.72 -3.87
CA ARG A 139 -7.01 -14.01 -4.67
C ARG A 139 -6.77 -12.51 -4.59
N ALA A 140 -6.40 -11.91 -5.72
CA ALA A 140 -6.17 -10.47 -5.84
C ALA A 140 -7.36 -9.80 -6.52
N VAL A 141 -7.89 -8.76 -5.88
CA VAL A 141 -9.02 -7.93 -6.37
C VAL A 141 -8.48 -6.58 -6.82
N PHE A 142 -8.68 -6.27 -8.08
CA PHE A 142 -8.27 -5.01 -8.70
C PHE A 142 -9.50 -4.15 -9.00
N ILE A 143 -9.54 -2.93 -8.48
CA ILE A 143 -10.64 -1.97 -8.66
C ILE A 143 -10.06 -0.67 -9.19
N ARG A 144 -10.21 -0.40 -10.48
CA ARG A 144 -9.60 0.77 -11.16
C ARG A 144 -8.14 0.97 -10.79
N ALA A 145 -7.44 -0.14 -10.67
CA ALA A 145 -6.14 -0.21 -10.03
C ALA A 145 -5.03 0.49 -10.84
N PRO A 146 -3.97 0.98 -10.17
CA PRO A 146 -2.74 1.37 -10.83
C PRO A 146 -1.93 0.14 -11.23
N TRP A 147 -0.87 0.33 -12.02
CA TRP A 147 0.27 -0.57 -12.07
C TRP A 147 1.58 0.19 -12.05
N VAL A 148 2.68 -0.50 -11.79
CA VAL A 148 4.02 0.08 -11.85
C VAL A 148 4.56 -0.03 -13.28
N GLU A 149 4.93 1.11 -13.86
CA GLU A 149 5.53 1.18 -15.21
C GLU A 149 7.05 1.01 -15.17
N LYS A 150 7.69 1.55 -14.12
CA LYS A 150 9.15 1.48 -13.93
C LYS A 150 9.47 1.29 -12.46
N VAL A 151 10.53 0.58 -12.20
CA VAL A 151 11.12 0.40 -10.87
C VAL A 151 12.56 0.87 -10.86
N GLY A 152 13.00 1.45 -9.74
CA GLY A 152 14.40 1.76 -9.47
C GLY A 152 15.22 0.51 -9.16
N ALA A 153 16.53 0.68 -9.08
CA ALA A 153 17.48 -0.43 -8.93
C ALA A 153 17.31 -1.23 -7.62
N ASP A 154 16.87 -0.55 -6.54
CA ASP A 154 16.71 -1.16 -5.21
C ASP A 154 15.27 -1.60 -4.92
N VAL A 155 14.39 -1.57 -5.94
CA VAL A 155 13.00 -2.00 -5.82
C VAL A 155 12.84 -3.45 -6.22
N GLU A 156 12.35 -4.25 -5.31
CA GLU A 156 12.02 -5.65 -5.50
C GLU A 156 10.59 -5.77 -6.07
N VAL A 157 10.44 -6.52 -7.16
CA VAL A 157 9.13 -6.83 -7.76
C VAL A 157 8.62 -8.12 -7.16
N LEU A 158 7.54 -8.05 -6.38
CA LEU A 158 6.98 -9.20 -5.66
C LEU A 158 5.90 -9.94 -6.47
N ALA A 159 5.18 -9.25 -7.36
CA ALA A 159 4.17 -9.90 -8.20
C ALA A 159 3.93 -9.18 -9.52
N ARG A 160 3.60 -10.00 -10.53
CA ARG A 160 3.12 -9.58 -11.84
C ARG A 160 1.79 -10.26 -12.15
N VAL A 161 0.94 -9.61 -12.94
CA VAL A 161 -0.30 -10.25 -13.42
C VAL A 161 0.04 -11.43 -14.33
N PRO A 162 -0.46 -12.65 -14.05
CA PRO A 162 -0.01 -13.86 -14.76
C PRO A 162 -0.56 -14.01 -16.17
N GLY A 163 -1.61 -13.24 -16.55
CA GLY A 163 -2.23 -13.41 -17.88
C GLY A 163 -3.28 -12.34 -18.18
N GLY A 164 -3.92 -12.48 -19.35
CA GLY A 164 -4.95 -11.56 -19.81
C GLY A 164 -4.39 -10.25 -20.38
N PRO A 165 -5.24 -9.21 -20.56
CA PRO A 165 -4.83 -7.93 -21.16
C PRO A 165 -3.79 -7.17 -20.34
N ALA A 166 -3.66 -7.49 -19.06
CA ALA A 166 -2.73 -6.88 -18.12
C ALA A 166 -1.50 -7.76 -17.83
N ALA A 167 -1.28 -8.83 -18.59
CA ALA A 167 -0.17 -9.75 -18.38
C ALA A 167 1.17 -9.00 -18.20
N GLU A 168 2.02 -9.51 -17.30
CA GLU A 168 3.35 -8.97 -16.97
C GLU A 168 3.35 -7.59 -16.29
N ARG A 169 2.19 -6.96 -16.05
CA ARG A 169 2.15 -5.70 -15.31
C ARG A 169 2.55 -5.92 -13.85
N ILE A 170 3.45 -5.07 -13.36
CA ILE A 170 3.93 -5.11 -11.97
C ILE A 170 2.83 -4.59 -11.05
N VAL A 171 2.44 -5.39 -10.06
CA VAL A 171 1.30 -5.11 -9.17
C VAL A 171 1.61 -5.25 -7.68
N ALA A 172 2.81 -5.71 -7.33
CA ALA A 172 3.31 -5.65 -5.96
C ALA A 172 4.82 -5.41 -5.98
N VAL A 173 5.28 -4.52 -5.11
CA VAL A 173 6.68 -4.12 -5.00
C VAL A 173 7.06 -3.85 -3.55
N ARG A 174 8.36 -3.93 -3.27
CA ARG A 174 8.96 -3.57 -1.98
C ARG A 174 10.27 -2.82 -2.21
N GLN A 175 10.55 -1.84 -1.35
CA GLN A 175 11.86 -1.21 -1.24
C GLN A 175 12.15 -0.97 0.25
N GLY A 176 13.14 -1.67 0.78
CA GLY A 176 13.45 -1.58 2.21
C GLY A 176 12.24 -1.88 3.10
N ASN A 177 11.80 -0.88 3.85
CA ASN A 177 10.67 -0.96 4.77
C ASN A 177 9.32 -0.54 4.15
N VAL A 178 9.27 -0.28 2.84
CA VAL A 178 8.04 0.17 2.17
C VAL A 178 7.54 -0.90 1.22
N LEU A 179 6.29 -1.33 1.43
CA LEU A 179 5.55 -2.32 0.63
C LEU A 179 4.41 -1.63 -0.11
N ALA A 180 4.12 -2.03 -1.33
CA ALA A 180 2.94 -1.55 -2.04
C ALA A 180 2.31 -2.63 -2.93
N THR A 181 0.97 -2.63 -2.98
CA THR A 181 0.17 -3.49 -3.86
C THR A 181 -0.81 -2.67 -4.68
N SER A 182 -1.07 -3.06 -5.92
CA SER A 182 -2.12 -2.48 -6.76
C SER A 182 -3.51 -2.97 -6.39
N PHE A 183 -3.61 -4.15 -5.80
CA PHE A 183 -4.83 -4.84 -5.44
C PHE A 183 -5.20 -4.61 -3.97
N HIS A 184 -6.40 -5.06 -3.61
CA HIS A 184 -7.02 -4.88 -2.31
C HIS A 184 -7.07 -6.20 -1.50
N PRO A 185 -6.02 -6.60 -0.76
CA PRO A 185 -6.05 -7.83 0.04
C PRO A 185 -7.04 -7.74 1.21
N GLU A 186 -7.35 -6.53 1.68
CA GLU A 186 -8.29 -6.27 2.77
C GLU A 186 -9.72 -6.71 2.48
N VAL A 187 -10.12 -6.79 1.21
CA VAL A 187 -11.49 -7.17 0.83
C VAL A 187 -11.69 -8.67 0.66
N THR A 188 -10.62 -9.45 0.51
CA THR A 188 -10.70 -10.91 0.28
C THR A 188 -10.72 -11.74 1.56
N GLY A 189 -10.41 -11.11 2.71
CA GLY A 189 -10.21 -11.80 3.97
C GLY A 189 -8.85 -12.51 4.08
N ASP A 190 -8.03 -12.51 3.05
CA ASP A 190 -6.66 -13.04 3.08
C ASP A 190 -5.74 -12.06 3.81
N ARG A 191 -5.20 -12.49 4.94
CA ARG A 191 -4.39 -11.65 5.82
C ARG A 191 -2.89 -11.75 5.58
N ARG A 192 -2.44 -12.55 4.61
CA ARG A 192 -1.00 -12.82 4.40
C ARG A 192 -0.20 -11.56 4.11
N VAL A 193 -0.72 -10.62 3.30
CA VAL A 193 -0.05 -9.32 3.05
C VAL A 193 0.07 -8.52 4.35
N HIS A 194 -1.01 -8.45 5.14
CA HIS A 194 -0.99 -7.72 6.42
C HIS A 194 -0.07 -8.40 7.44
N ALA A 195 -0.05 -9.73 7.50
CA ALA A 195 0.86 -10.49 8.37
C ALA A 195 2.32 -10.23 7.99
N HIS A 196 2.64 -10.27 6.69
CA HIS A 196 3.97 -9.93 6.19
C HIS A 196 4.37 -8.50 6.59
N PHE A 197 3.47 -7.53 6.42
CA PHE A 197 3.74 -6.15 6.85
C PHE A 197 3.94 -6.04 8.37
N VAL A 198 3.13 -6.72 9.18
CA VAL A 198 3.32 -6.79 10.65
C VAL A 198 4.70 -7.31 11.00
N ASP A 199 5.19 -8.32 10.27
CA ASP A 199 6.52 -8.88 10.49
C ASP A 199 7.64 -7.93 10.02
N MET A 200 7.42 -7.12 8.98
CA MET A 200 8.33 -6.03 8.58
C MET A 200 8.48 -4.98 9.69
N VAL A 201 7.38 -4.60 10.37
CA VAL A 201 7.40 -3.61 11.46
C VAL A 201 8.07 -4.15 12.73
N ARG A 202 8.13 -5.47 12.92
CA ARG A 202 8.77 -6.12 14.08
C ARG A 202 10.29 -6.19 13.99
N ARG A 203 10.86 -6.04 12.81
CA ARG A 203 12.31 -6.13 12.54
C ARG A 203 13.02 -4.82 12.87
#